data_f59d7daccb4f5526244595e317bb6c8e
#
_entry.id   f59d7daccb4f5526244595e317bb6c8e
#
_cell.length_a   1.000
_cell.length_b   1.000
_cell.length_c   1.000
_cell.angle_alpha   90.00
_cell.angle_beta   90.00
_cell.angle_gamma   90.00
#
_symmetry.space_group_name_H-M   'P 1'
#
loop_
_entity.id
_entity.type
_entity.pdbx_description
1 polymer ?
#
loop_
_entity_poly.entity_id
_entity_poly.type
_entity_poly.pdbx_seq_one_letter_code
_entity_poly.pdbx_strand_id
1 'polypeptide(L)' 'MDAEEIAKKYSMRELKPFAKKYGIATRCVKKIDIVKALPQEALAELAGEKP' A
#
# COMPACT_ATOMS: atom_id res chain seq x y z
N MET A 1 -8.68 3.32 8.79
CA MET A 1 -7.89 4.31 8.06
C MET A 1 -8.31 4.37 6.62
N ASP A 2 -8.39 5.56 6.09
CA ASP A 2 -8.77 5.73 4.70
C ASP A 2 -7.59 5.48 3.79
N ALA A 3 -7.89 4.99 2.61
CA ALA A 3 -6.85 4.74 1.63
C ALA A 3 -6.09 6.01 1.30
N GLU A 4 -6.78 7.12 1.28
CA GLU A 4 -6.14 8.39 0.98
C GLU A 4 -5.12 8.76 2.05
N GLU A 5 -5.47 8.54 3.30
CA GLU A 5 -4.55 8.83 4.39
C GLU A 5 -3.31 7.95 4.30
N ILE A 6 -3.52 6.69 4.01
CA ILE A 6 -2.40 5.78 3.88
C ILE A 6 -1.52 6.18 2.71
N ALA A 7 -2.13 6.58 1.60
CA ALA A 7 -1.38 7.00 0.44
C ALA A 7 -0.54 8.23 0.74
N LYS A 8 -1.04 9.11 1.60
CA LYS A 8 -0.29 10.28 1.99
C LYS A 8 0.82 9.93 2.97
N LYS A 9 0.54 8.99 3.84
CA LYS A 9 1.46 8.64 4.90
C LYS A 9 2.66 7.86 4.37
N TYR A 10 2.42 7.00 3.39
CA TYR A 10 3.46 6.13 2.86
C TYR A 10 3.78 6.49 1.43
N SER A 11 5.04 6.32 1.06
CA SER A 11 5.47 6.63 -0.31
C SER A 11 5.33 5.38 -1.18
N MET A 12 5.43 5.60 -2.49
CA MET A 12 5.40 4.49 -3.43
C MET A 12 6.50 3.49 -3.11
N ARG A 13 7.63 4.00 -2.67
CA ARG A 13 8.77 3.14 -2.37
C ARG A 13 8.40 2.13 -1.28
N GLU A 14 7.56 2.54 -0.33
CA GLU A 14 7.15 1.65 0.73
C GLU A 14 6.02 0.74 0.29
N LEU A 15 5.16 1.23 -0.60
CA LEU A 15 4.03 0.44 -1.06
C LEU A 15 4.41 -0.60 -2.11
N LYS A 16 5.44 -0.32 -2.89
CA LYS A 16 5.82 -1.23 -3.96
C LYS A 16 6.11 -2.64 -3.47
N PRO A 17 6.93 -2.82 -2.43
CA PRO A 17 7.21 -4.18 -1.96
C PRO A 17 5.96 -4.91 -1.52
N PHE A 18 5.03 -4.21 -0.90
CA PHE A 18 3.79 -4.85 -0.49
C PHE A 18 2.93 -5.19 -1.68
N ALA A 19 2.85 -4.30 -2.66
CA ALA A 19 2.09 -4.58 -3.86
C ALA A 19 2.66 -5.79 -4.58
N LYS A 20 3.97 -5.85 -4.65
CA LYS A 20 4.60 -6.97 -5.31
C LYS A 20 4.34 -8.27 -4.54
N LYS A 21 4.39 -8.19 -3.23
CA LYS A 21 4.18 -9.35 -2.39
C LYS A 21 2.78 -9.91 -2.58
N TYR A 22 1.81 -9.05 -2.77
CA TYR A 22 0.42 -9.46 -2.91
C TYR A 22 -0.03 -9.54 -4.37
N GLY A 23 0.91 -9.43 -5.29
CA GLY A 23 0.58 -9.59 -6.70
C GLY A 23 -0.21 -8.45 -7.29
N ILE A 24 -0.03 -7.25 -6.77
CA ILE A 24 -0.74 -6.09 -7.25
C ILE A 24 0.12 -5.35 -8.26
N ALA A 25 -0.46 -4.97 -9.39
CA ALA A 25 0.27 -4.24 -10.40
C ALA A 25 0.64 -2.86 -9.90
N THR A 26 1.87 -2.46 -10.16
CA THR A 26 2.32 -1.12 -9.79
C THR A 26 2.59 -0.27 -11.01
N ARG A 27 2.35 -0.82 -12.19
CA ARG A 27 2.62 -0.12 -13.43
C ARG A 27 1.35 0.59 -13.88
N CYS A 28 1.46 1.84 -14.22
CA CYS A 28 0.33 2.61 -14.73
C CYS A 28 -0.81 2.72 -13.72
N VAL A 29 -0.49 2.67 -12.44
CA VAL A 29 -1.51 2.84 -11.41
C VAL A 29 -1.04 3.92 -10.45
N LYS A 30 -1.98 4.56 -9.83
CA LYS A 30 -1.68 5.59 -8.87
C LYS A 30 -1.45 4.99 -7.48
N LYS A 31 -0.80 5.75 -6.63
CA LYS A 31 -0.53 5.30 -5.30
C LYS A 31 -1.82 4.93 -4.57
N ILE A 32 -2.84 5.75 -4.72
CA ILE A 32 -4.11 5.51 -4.06
C ILE A 32 -4.74 4.21 -4.56
N ASP A 33 -4.58 3.92 -5.84
CA ASP A 33 -5.11 2.69 -6.40
C ASP A 33 -4.44 1.47 -5.80
N ILE A 34 -3.13 1.56 -5.59
CA ILE A 34 -2.40 0.47 -4.98
C ILE A 34 -2.89 0.25 -3.55
N VAL A 35 -3.07 1.33 -2.81
CA VAL A 35 -3.53 1.23 -1.44
C VAL A 35 -4.91 0.59 -1.39
N LYS A 36 -5.78 0.99 -2.30
CA LYS A 36 -7.12 0.43 -2.33
C LYS A 36 -7.10 -1.05 -2.69
N ALA A 37 -6.16 -1.45 -3.51
CA ALA A 37 -6.08 -2.83 -3.94
C ALA A 37 -5.46 -3.73 -2.88
N LEU A 38 -4.69 -3.15 -1.96
CA LEU A 38 -4.06 -3.94 -0.93
C LEU A 38 -5.10 -4.51 0.03
N PRO A 39 -4.94 -5.77 0.44
CA PRO A 39 -5.86 -6.36 1.41
C PRO A 39 -5.66 -5.73 2.78
N GLN A 40 -6.63 -5.94 3.63
CA GLN A 40 -6.58 -5.38 4.97
C GLN A 40 -5.36 -5.89 5.72
N GLU A 41 -4.96 -7.11 5.46
CA GLU A 41 -3.77 -7.67 6.09
C GLU A 41 -2.54 -6.86 5.73
N ALA A 42 -2.42 -6.50 4.46
CA ALA A 42 -1.29 -5.73 4.01
C ALA A 42 -1.28 -4.34 4.64
N LEU A 43 -2.44 -3.74 4.74
CA LEU A 43 -2.55 -2.43 5.36
C LEU A 43 -2.19 -2.49 6.84
N ALA A 44 -2.57 -3.56 7.49
CA ALA A 44 -2.25 -3.74 8.89
C ALA A 44 -0.74 -3.92 9.07
N GLU A 45 -0.13 -4.69 8.21
CA GLU A 45 1.30 -4.86 8.25
C GLU A 45 2.01 -3.53 8.03
N LEU A 46 1.54 -2.79 7.04
CA LEU A 46 2.15 -1.53 6.71
C LEU A 46 2.06 -0.54 7.86
N ALA A 47 0.92 -0.49 8.50
CA ALA A 47 0.69 0.45 9.56
C ALA A 47 1.33 0.02 10.87
N GLY A 48 1.34 -1.27 11.13
CA GLY A 48 1.82 -1.76 12.40
C GLY A 48 3.26 -2.14 12.41
N GLU A 49 3.89 -2.12 11.23
CA GLU A 49 5.17 -2.57 11.23
C GLU A 49 6.12 -1.63 11.81
N LYS A 50 6.24 -1.38 12.10
CA LYS A 50 7.24 -0.89 12.53
C LYS A 50 7.90 -1.23 13.29
N PRO A 51 8.37 -1.41 13.24
CA PRO A 51 9.12 -1.82 14.01
C PRO A 51 9.71 -1.37 14.50
#